data_34327fa88036e97fa3d31d73831cf548
#
_entry.id   34327fa88036e97fa3d31d73831cf548
#
_cell.length_a   1.000
_cell.length_b   1.000
_cell.length_c   1.000
_cell.angle_alpha   90.00
_cell.angle_beta   90.00
_cell.angle_gamma   90.00
#
_symmetry.space_group_name_H-M   'P 1'
#
loop_
_entity.id
_entity.type
_entity.pdbx_description
1 polymer ?
#
loop_
_entity_poly.entity_id
_entity_poly.type
_entity_poly.pdbx_seq_one_letter_code
_entity_poly.pdbx_strand_id
1 'polypeptide(L)'
;MTLVVPLVAVALAALTAAAEAQPTQITIALPAEATTMDPGRSTQVLTVNYFVNLYDTLTRWDQGLRLKEGLATSWKNVNDTTWEFTLRQGVRFHDGAPLTAEDVKATLERNMLPGKTVVQPGFATFEAVQVVSPTAIRIVTKRPDPLLLVRVAQMGAQILPARLTTDDGVKELARRPVGTGAYRLVEWVKDERLVMEANRDWWGWEGKPPAIERVVWKPIPDDFPRIVALEKGEADIITNVPPDRMAALADGRVTKILSAPATRTVTFWINTTQPPLSDKRVRQALHYGLDVNAIIKNLYAGMGKPFSGGLADTDFGYNPALKPYPFDPALAKRLLAEAGRAGGIDVTLYAGSGTMVNDKFLLETMADMWAKVGIRAKLEMMEMGARQRMNNERTLPPHGLMLINPQSTLLDADGSLWRLFHPNGFGGKYWAGNQPGQRFHELMEQGRYTLDPAKRRQLYAEATQIVHDEKPWFELFQEIVVYGVARRLHFKARSDYRLIVAEMTLAR
;
A
#
# COMPACT_ATOMS: atom_id res chain seq x y z
N MET A 1 68.72 65.39 14.75
CA MET A 1 67.72 64.67 15.55
C MET A 1 66.67 64.13 14.60
N THR A 2 66.79 62.90 14.17
CA THR A 2 65.93 62.24 13.17
C THR A 2 65.11 61.20 13.90
N LEU A 3 63.80 61.43 13.95
CA LEU A 3 62.85 60.49 14.55
C LEU A 3 62.56 59.37 13.53
N VAL A 4 62.79 58.13 13.94
CA VAL A 4 62.40 56.95 13.22
C VAL A 4 61.06 56.44 13.84
N VAL A 5 59.99 56.41 13.04
CA VAL A 5 58.71 55.81 13.42
C VAL A 5 58.63 54.38 12.90
N PRO A 6 58.39 53.35 13.74
CA PRO A 6 58.22 51.98 13.26
C PRO A 6 56.79 51.77 12.71
N LEU A 7 56.70 51.26 11.48
CA LEU A 7 55.45 50.76 10.88
C LEU A 7 55.10 49.41 11.51
N VAL A 8 53.99 49.36 12.23
CA VAL A 8 53.38 48.10 12.70
C VAL A 8 52.46 47.60 11.61
N ALA A 9 52.87 46.56 10.93
CA ALA A 9 52.01 45.85 9.96
C ALA A 9 51.07 44.93 10.72
N VAL A 10 49.79 45.25 10.77
CA VAL A 10 48.73 44.40 11.27
C VAL A 10 48.34 43.42 10.16
N ALA A 11 48.75 42.19 10.29
CA ALA A 11 48.31 41.08 9.43
C ALA A 11 46.87 40.69 9.82
N LEU A 12 45.87 41.11 9.04
CA LEU A 12 44.48 40.65 9.12
C LEU A 12 44.47 39.24 8.54
N ALA A 13 44.51 38.23 9.42
CA ALA A 13 44.19 36.83 9.04
C ALA A 13 42.68 36.74 8.81
N ALA A 14 42.30 36.75 7.54
CA ALA A 14 40.94 36.43 7.14
C ALA A 14 40.66 34.96 7.42
N LEU A 15 40.05 34.62 8.55
CA LEU A 15 39.36 33.36 8.75
C LEU A 15 38.17 33.30 7.79
N THR A 16 38.37 32.73 6.62
CA THR A 16 37.27 32.21 5.81
C THR A 16 36.71 30.99 6.54
N ALA A 17 35.72 31.22 7.43
CA ALA A 17 34.86 30.16 7.87
C ALA A 17 34.16 29.64 6.60
N ALA A 18 34.54 28.45 6.14
CA ALA A 18 33.77 27.73 5.15
C ALA A 18 32.40 27.57 5.74
N ALA A 19 31.43 28.32 5.25
CA ALA A 19 30.03 28.10 5.56
C ALA A 19 29.72 26.66 5.12
N GLU A 20 29.63 25.74 6.07
CA GLU A 20 29.16 24.39 5.78
C GLU A 20 27.80 24.56 5.09
N ALA A 21 27.73 24.18 3.83
CA ALA A 21 26.49 24.21 3.08
C ALA A 21 25.45 23.41 3.87
N GLN A 22 24.35 24.06 4.23
CA GLN A 22 23.29 23.36 4.94
C GLN A 22 22.88 22.12 4.14
N PRO A 23 22.68 20.97 4.79
CA PRO A 23 22.31 19.72 4.11
C PRO A 23 21.03 19.92 3.32
N THR A 24 20.99 19.39 2.11
CA THR A 24 19.77 19.42 1.29
C THR A 24 18.65 18.68 2.01
N GLN A 25 17.65 19.44 2.45
CA GLN A 25 16.56 18.94 3.30
C GLN A 25 15.20 19.06 2.62
N ILE A 26 14.36 18.04 2.85
CA ILE A 26 12.92 18.08 2.56
C ILE A 26 12.10 17.78 3.82
N THR A 27 10.87 18.25 3.82
CA THR A 27 9.87 17.94 4.86
C THR A 27 8.69 17.23 4.23
N ILE A 28 8.30 16.09 4.79
CA ILE A 28 7.13 15.29 4.39
C ILE A 28 6.11 15.34 5.52
N ALA A 29 4.92 15.87 5.25
CA ALA A 29 3.84 15.93 6.22
C ALA A 29 2.80 14.83 5.94
N LEU A 30 2.56 14.00 6.96
CA LEU A 30 1.65 12.86 6.92
C LEU A 30 0.52 13.04 7.95
N PRO A 31 -0.66 12.39 7.77
CA PRO A 31 -1.77 12.53 8.72
C PRO A 31 -1.51 11.88 10.09
N ALA A 32 -0.52 11.01 10.20
CA ALA A 32 -0.12 10.38 11.47
C ALA A 32 1.35 9.98 11.42
N GLU A 33 1.93 9.68 12.58
CA GLU A 33 3.28 9.13 12.69
C GLU A 33 3.28 7.59 12.70
N ALA A 34 4.48 7.00 12.64
CA ALA A 34 4.66 5.57 12.86
C ALA A 34 4.43 5.20 14.33
N THR A 35 3.80 4.07 14.57
CA THR A 35 3.62 3.54 15.93
C THR A 35 4.80 2.70 16.41
N THR A 36 5.64 2.24 15.49
CA THR A 36 6.82 1.40 15.75
C THR A 36 7.80 1.49 14.59
N MET A 37 9.09 1.25 14.86
CA MET A 37 10.11 1.06 13.82
C MET A 37 10.44 -0.43 13.57
N ASP A 38 9.74 -1.35 14.22
CA ASP A 38 9.84 -2.80 13.94
C ASP A 38 8.95 -3.19 12.75
N PRO A 39 9.53 -3.59 11.60
CA PRO A 39 8.75 -3.97 10.40
C PRO A 39 7.85 -5.19 10.62
N GLY A 40 8.16 -6.03 11.59
CA GLY A 40 7.34 -7.19 11.94
C GLY A 40 6.07 -6.84 12.76
N ARG A 41 5.95 -5.60 13.23
CA ARG A 41 4.88 -5.17 14.15
C ARG A 41 3.87 -4.20 13.54
N SER A 42 3.98 -3.87 12.26
CA SER A 42 3.03 -3.00 11.58
C SER A 42 2.71 -3.48 10.18
N THR A 43 1.43 -3.39 9.82
CA THR A 43 0.93 -3.55 8.44
C THR A 43 0.32 -2.25 7.91
N GLN A 44 0.51 -1.14 8.62
CA GLN A 44 -0.05 0.17 8.24
C GLN A 44 0.75 0.76 7.08
N VAL A 45 0.06 1.12 6.00
CA VAL A 45 0.66 1.71 4.79
C VAL A 45 1.48 2.97 5.11
N LEU A 46 1.01 3.80 6.03
CA LEU A 46 1.70 5.00 6.44
C LEU A 46 3.07 4.69 7.07
N THR A 47 3.13 3.67 7.95
CA THR A 47 4.37 3.25 8.61
C THR A 47 5.39 2.68 7.62
N VAL A 48 4.93 2.08 6.50
CA VAL A 48 5.81 1.58 5.44
C VAL A 48 6.69 2.67 4.84
N ASN A 49 6.21 3.93 4.82
CA ASN A 49 7.02 5.06 4.32
C ASN A 49 8.32 5.28 5.10
N TYR A 50 8.33 4.94 6.38
CA TYR A 50 9.57 4.97 7.18
C TYR A 50 10.43 3.74 6.88
N PHE A 51 9.82 2.56 6.79
CA PHE A 51 10.55 1.30 6.58
C PHE A 51 11.29 1.23 5.26
N VAL A 52 10.69 1.71 4.17
CA VAL A 52 11.33 1.67 2.83
C VAL A 52 12.54 2.60 2.69
N ASN A 53 12.74 3.50 3.64
CA ASN A 53 13.91 4.38 3.70
C ASN A 53 14.96 3.87 4.69
N LEU A 54 14.55 3.16 5.77
CA LEU A 54 15.44 2.65 6.82
C LEU A 54 15.98 1.26 6.52
N TYR A 55 15.30 0.45 5.74
CA TYR A 55 15.63 -0.96 5.55
C TYR A 55 15.56 -1.34 4.08
N ASP A 56 16.36 -2.35 3.71
CA ASP A 56 16.24 -3.03 2.43
C ASP A 56 15.60 -4.42 2.59
N THR A 57 15.15 -4.95 1.46
CA THR A 57 14.57 -6.30 1.29
C THR A 57 15.39 -7.11 0.28
N LEU A 58 15.17 -8.42 0.19
CA LEU A 58 15.91 -9.25 -0.78
C LEU A 58 15.62 -8.84 -2.22
N THR A 59 14.36 -8.64 -2.56
CA THR A 59 13.91 -8.04 -3.82
C THR A 59 13.15 -6.75 -3.50
N ARG A 60 13.01 -5.84 -4.43
CA ARG A 60 12.30 -4.56 -4.24
C ARG A 60 11.43 -4.20 -5.44
N TRP A 61 10.49 -3.30 -5.25
CA TRP A 61 9.67 -2.74 -6.31
C TRP A 61 10.31 -1.46 -6.87
N ASP A 62 10.47 -1.39 -8.21
CA ASP A 62 10.80 -0.13 -8.87
C ASP A 62 9.58 0.82 -8.92
N GLN A 63 9.76 2.02 -9.45
CA GLN A 63 8.68 3.01 -9.62
C GLN A 63 7.55 2.54 -10.55
N GLY A 64 7.80 1.53 -11.38
CA GLY A 64 6.81 0.92 -12.27
C GLY A 64 6.17 -0.34 -11.68
N LEU A 65 6.38 -0.61 -10.40
CA LEU A 65 5.92 -1.82 -9.69
C LEU A 65 6.42 -3.12 -10.34
N ARG A 66 7.66 -3.12 -10.84
CA ARG A 66 8.35 -4.33 -11.30
C ARG A 66 9.36 -4.75 -10.25
N LEU A 67 9.44 -6.05 -10.00
CA LEU A 67 10.44 -6.61 -9.08
C LEU A 67 11.85 -6.41 -9.62
N LYS A 68 12.74 -5.98 -8.75
CA LYS A 68 14.16 -5.72 -9.00
C LYS A 68 15.01 -6.30 -7.88
N GLU A 69 16.28 -6.38 -8.15
CA GLU A 69 17.32 -6.72 -7.18
C GLU A 69 17.31 -5.72 -6.02
N GLY A 70 17.38 -6.26 -4.81
CA GLY A 70 17.60 -5.53 -3.56
C GLY A 70 18.90 -6.00 -2.92
N LEU A 71 18.79 -6.59 -1.72
CA LEU A 71 19.92 -7.25 -1.06
C LEU A 71 20.30 -8.57 -1.76
N ALA A 72 19.41 -9.18 -2.52
CA ALA A 72 19.74 -10.25 -3.45
C ALA A 72 20.09 -9.67 -4.81
N THR A 73 21.23 -10.08 -5.38
CA THR A 73 21.68 -9.69 -6.71
C THR A 73 21.24 -10.65 -7.80
N SER A 74 20.86 -11.86 -7.43
CA SER A 74 20.26 -12.86 -8.31
C SER A 74 19.49 -13.91 -7.50
N TRP A 75 18.62 -14.64 -8.20
CA TRP A 75 17.87 -15.77 -7.64
C TRP A 75 17.55 -16.79 -8.72
N LYS A 76 17.34 -18.03 -8.30
CA LYS A 76 16.94 -19.11 -9.19
C LYS A 76 16.08 -20.12 -8.45
N ASN A 77 15.15 -20.77 -9.15
CA ASN A 77 14.50 -21.98 -8.65
C ASN A 77 15.51 -23.14 -8.70
N VAL A 78 15.65 -23.83 -7.57
CA VAL A 78 16.39 -25.09 -7.47
C VAL A 78 15.47 -26.27 -7.81
N ASN A 79 14.22 -26.17 -7.34
CA ASN A 79 13.09 -27.03 -7.64
C ASN A 79 11.78 -26.27 -7.33
N ASP A 80 10.63 -26.90 -7.48
CA ASP A 80 9.31 -26.27 -7.35
C ASP A 80 9.07 -25.59 -5.98
N THR A 81 9.76 -26.02 -4.93
CA THR A 81 9.59 -25.49 -3.57
C THR A 81 10.85 -24.83 -3.01
N THR A 82 11.94 -24.73 -3.77
CA THR A 82 13.21 -24.20 -3.27
C THR A 82 13.76 -23.12 -4.18
N TRP A 83 13.97 -21.94 -3.62
CA TRP A 83 14.63 -20.84 -4.29
C TRP A 83 15.98 -20.55 -3.62
N GLU A 84 17.01 -20.32 -4.43
CA GLU A 84 18.33 -19.90 -3.98
C GLU A 84 18.58 -18.44 -4.35
N PHE A 85 19.06 -17.65 -3.39
CA PHE A 85 19.37 -16.23 -3.54
C PHE A 85 20.85 -15.98 -3.30
N THR A 86 21.49 -15.22 -4.19
CA THR A 86 22.84 -14.69 -3.99
C THR A 86 22.76 -13.30 -3.38
N LEU A 87 23.38 -13.09 -2.22
CA LEU A 87 23.35 -11.83 -1.49
C LEU A 87 24.40 -10.85 -2.00
N ARG A 88 24.07 -9.56 -1.98
CA ARG A 88 24.97 -8.45 -2.27
C ARG A 88 26.09 -8.41 -1.24
N GLN A 89 27.33 -8.33 -1.72
CA GLN A 89 28.50 -8.21 -0.86
C GLN A 89 28.78 -6.76 -0.47
N GLY A 90 29.47 -6.56 0.66
CA GLY A 90 29.90 -5.24 1.13
C GLY A 90 28.79 -4.38 1.74
N VAL A 91 27.56 -4.90 1.85
CA VAL A 91 26.45 -4.18 2.52
C VAL A 91 26.71 -4.11 4.02
N ARG A 92 26.47 -2.94 4.60
CA ARG A 92 26.57 -2.71 6.05
C ARG A 92 25.26 -2.18 6.60
N PHE A 93 24.96 -2.57 7.82
CA PHE A 93 23.91 -1.95 8.63
C PHE A 93 24.31 -0.53 9.05
N HIS A 94 23.34 0.27 9.51
CA HIS A 94 23.55 1.65 9.96
C HIS A 94 24.52 1.79 11.14
N ASP A 95 24.73 0.73 11.90
CA ASP A 95 25.71 0.65 13.00
C ASP A 95 27.12 0.20 12.54
N GLY A 96 27.29 -0.01 11.22
CA GLY A 96 28.55 -0.42 10.62
C GLY A 96 28.79 -1.93 10.55
N ALA A 97 27.95 -2.76 11.19
CA ALA A 97 28.07 -4.22 11.11
C ALA A 97 27.82 -4.72 9.68
N PRO A 98 28.55 -5.73 9.20
CA PRO A 98 28.32 -6.30 7.87
C PRO A 98 27.00 -7.08 7.85
N LEU A 99 26.27 -7.01 6.73
CA LEU A 99 25.15 -7.89 6.44
C LEU A 99 25.65 -9.29 6.13
N THR A 100 25.05 -10.30 6.73
CA THR A 100 25.34 -11.72 6.52
C THR A 100 24.10 -12.53 6.14
N ALA A 101 24.31 -13.76 5.66
CA ALA A 101 23.23 -14.69 5.38
C ALA A 101 22.43 -15.08 6.65
N GLU A 102 23.10 -15.06 7.83
CA GLU A 102 22.45 -15.31 9.12
C GLU A 102 21.44 -14.23 9.51
N ASP A 103 21.67 -12.96 9.14
CA ASP A 103 20.74 -11.87 9.38
C ASP A 103 19.45 -12.05 8.57
N VAL A 104 19.61 -12.47 7.31
CA VAL A 104 18.47 -12.80 6.44
C VAL A 104 17.67 -13.96 7.00
N LYS A 105 18.34 -15.05 7.40
CA LYS A 105 17.73 -16.23 8.01
C LYS A 105 16.96 -15.84 9.28
N ALA A 106 17.62 -15.17 10.22
CA ALA A 106 17.01 -14.78 11.50
C ALA A 106 15.76 -13.91 11.31
N THR A 107 15.81 -12.96 10.36
CA THR A 107 14.69 -12.09 10.04
C THR A 107 13.49 -12.89 9.51
N LEU A 108 13.72 -13.74 8.51
CA LEU A 108 12.64 -14.49 7.88
C LEU A 108 12.07 -15.56 8.83
N GLU A 109 12.92 -16.26 9.58
CA GLU A 109 12.48 -17.25 10.58
C GLU A 109 11.63 -16.61 11.69
N ARG A 110 12.00 -15.42 12.18
CA ARG A 110 11.16 -14.65 13.10
C ARG A 110 9.76 -14.42 12.54
N ASN A 111 9.66 -14.08 11.25
CA ASN A 111 8.40 -13.79 10.59
C ASN A 111 7.57 -15.07 10.29
N MET A 112 8.20 -16.23 10.26
CA MET A 112 7.50 -17.52 10.11
C MET A 112 6.83 -17.99 11.41
N LEU A 113 7.33 -17.55 12.57
CA LEU A 113 6.86 -18.02 13.87
C LEU A 113 5.49 -17.45 14.24
N PRO A 114 4.51 -18.28 14.58
CA PRO A 114 3.19 -17.81 15.02
C PRO A 114 3.27 -16.90 16.25
N GLY A 115 2.54 -15.80 16.22
CA GLY A 115 2.45 -14.86 17.34
C GLY A 115 3.66 -13.93 17.55
N LYS A 116 4.76 -14.12 16.83
CA LYS A 116 5.94 -13.25 16.94
C LYS A 116 5.78 -11.94 16.19
N THR A 117 5.09 -11.95 15.05
CA THR A 117 4.88 -10.77 14.20
C THR A 117 3.45 -10.70 13.69
N VAL A 118 2.99 -9.49 13.34
CA VAL A 118 1.68 -9.30 12.69
C VAL A 118 1.74 -9.58 11.18
N VAL A 119 2.95 -9.71 10.62
CA VAL A 119 3.18 -10.00 9.20
C VAL A 119 3.29 -11.50 8.90
N GLN A 120 3.26 -12.34 9.92
CA GLN A 120 3.39 -13.81 9.83
C GLN A 120 2.53 -14.44 8.72
N PRO A 121 1.27 -14.05 8.49
CA PRO A 121 0.48 -14.64 7.41
C PRO A 121 1.10 -14.50 6.02
N GLY A 122 1.89 -13.45 5.78
CA GLY A 122 2.63 -13.24 4.53
C GLY A 122 3.77 -14.25 4.32
N PHE A 123 4.25 -14.90 5.37
CA PHE A 123 5.35 -15.88 5.38
C PHE A 123 4.89 -17.30 5.71
N ALA A 124 3.59 -17.55 5.80
CA ALA A 124 3.02 -18.84 6.18
C ALA A 124 3.33 -19.99 5.20
N THR A 125 3.68 -19.64 3.95
CA THR A 125 4.10 -20.62 2.93
C THR A 125 5.54 -21.10 3.12
N PHE A 126 6.38 -20.36 3.87
CA PHE A 126 7.76 -20.75 4.12
C PHE A 126 7.83 -21.93 5.07
N GLU A 127 8.77 -22.84 4.80
CA GLU A 127 9.05 -24.00 5.63
C GLU A 127 10.40 -23.87 6.34
N ALA A 128 11.44 -23.42 5.61
CA ALA A 128 12.78 -23.23 6.15
C ALA A 128 13.57 -22.18 5.40
N VAL A 129 14.52 -21.54 6.10
CA VAL A 129 15.56 -20.70 5.51
C VAL A 129 16.91 -21.33 5.84
N GLN A 130 17.68 -21.67 4.80
CA GLN A 130 18.95 -22.34 4.91
C GLN A 130 20.09 -21.43 4.47
N VAL A 131 21.12 -21.29 5.30
CA VAL A 131 22.37 -20.64 4.89
C VAL A 131 23.20 -21.64 4.09
N VAL A 132 23.46 -21.30 2.83
CA VAL A 132 24.29 -22.12 1.93
C VAL A 132 25.76 -21.70 2.01
N SER A 133 25.99 -20.41 2.13
CA SER A 133 27.29 -19.78 2.31
C SER A 133 27.14 -18.40 2.94
N PRO A 134 28.19 -17.68 3.32
CA PRO A 134 28.07 -16.32 3.83
C PRO A 134 27.31 -15.36 2.91
N THR A 135 27.23 -15.66 1.62
CA THR A 135 26.59 -14.84 0.58
C THR A 135 25.48 -15.54 -0.18
N ALA A 136 24.96 -16.66 0.32
CA ALA A 136 23.87 -17.39 -0.34
C ALA A 136 22.93 -18.04 0.67
N ILE A 137 21.62 -17.91 0.41
CA ILE A 137 20.57 -18.57 1.18
C ILE A 137 19.66 -19.37 0.27
N ARG A 138 18.98 -20.35 0.84
CA ARG A 138 17.80 -21.00 0.24
C ARG A 138 16.58 -20.78 1.09
N ILE A 139 15.48 -20.45 0.42
CA ILE A 139 14.15 -20.42 1.03
C ILE A 139 13.40 -21.64 0.50
N VAL A 140 12.98 -22.50 1.43
CA VAL A 140 12.15 -23.68 1.16
C VAL A 140 10.71 -23.33 1.49
N THR A 141 9.79 -23.66 0.62
CA THR A 141 8.35 -23.48 0.81
C THR A 141 7.62 -24.82 0.95
N LYS A 142 6.53 -24.84 1.70
CA LYS A 142 5.69 -26.05 1.94
C LYS A 142 5.06 -26.59 0.66
N ARG A 143 4.85 -25.73 -0.32
CA ARG A 143 4.27 -25.99 -1.65
C ARG A 143 4.88 -25.00 -2.64
N PRO A 144 4.76 -25.21 -3.95
CA PRO A 144 5.17 -24.22 -4.94
C PRO A 144 4.58 -22.85 -4.63
N ASP A 145 5.42 -21.81 -4.55
CA ASP A 145 4.98 -20.45 -4.25
C ASP A 145 5.45 -19.48 -5.35
N PRO A 146 4.60 -19.19 -6.35
CA PRO A 146 4.94 -18.24 -7.43
C PRO A 146 5.12 -16.81 -6.94
N LEU A 147 4.69 -16.50 -5.71
CA LEU A 147 4.79 -15.18 -5.11
C LEU A 147 5.99 -15.02 -4.17
N LEU A 148 6.88 -16.01 -4.07
CA LEU A 148 7.99 -15.96 -3.13
C LEU A 148 8.83 -14.69 -3.31
N LEU A 149 9.15 -14.30 -4.56
CA LEU A 149 9.89 -13.06 -4.85
C LEU A 149 9.14 -11.80 -4.40
N VAL A 150 7.82 -11.80 -4.49
CA VAL A 150 6.96 -10.73 -3.97
C VAL A 150 6.96 -10.71 -2.44
N ARG A 151 6.89 -11.90 -1.81
CA ARG A 151 6.88 -12.02 -0.35
C ARG A 151 8.14 -11.48 0.29
N VAL A 152 9.29 -11.65 -0.35
CA VAL A 152 10.57 -11.11 0.14
C VAL A 152 10.81 -9.63 -0.28
N ALA A 153 9.80 -8.95 -0.87
CA ALA A 153 9.77 -7.52 -1.18
C ALA A 153 8.71 -6.75 -0.38
N GLN A 154 7.84 -7.47 0.35
CA GLN A 154 6.68 -6.87 1.03
C GLN A 154 6.99 -6.37 2.44
N MET A 155 5.96 -5.83 3.11
CA MET A 155 6.01 -5.47 4.53
C MET A 155 6.42 -6.67 5.38
N GLY A 156 7.34 -6.42 6.31
CA GLY A 156 7.92 -7.44 7.18
C GLY A 156 9.14 -8.16 6.60
N ALA A 157 9.39 -8.07 5.29
CA ALA A 157 10.55 -8.67 4.66
C ALA A 157 11.84 -7.81 4.77
N GLN A 158 11.77 -6.68 5.46
CA GLN A 158 12.91 -5.81 5.74
C GLN A 158 13.93 -6.54 6.60
N ILE A 159 15.17 -6.64 6.11
CA ILE A 159 16.22 -7.42 6.76
C ILE A 159 16.78 -6.65 7.96
N LEU A 160 16.86 -7.35 9.08
CA LEU A 160 17.31 -6.85 10.37
C LEU A 160 18.61 -7.54 10.79
N PRO A 161 19.45 -6.89 11.61
CA PRO A 161 20.55 -7.59 12.28
C PRO A 161 20.00 -8.75 13.13
N ALA A 162 20.59 -9.94 13.06
CA ALA A 162 20.12 -11.14 13.76
C ALA A 162 19.94 -10.89 15.28
N ARG A 163 20.84 -10.11 15.90
CA ARG A 163 20.76 -9.71 17.32
C ARG A 163 19.46 -8.96 17.66
N LEU A 164 18.85 -8.24 16.69
CA LEU A 164 17.62 -7.47 16.88
C LEU A 164 16.33 -8.26 16.57
N THR A 165 16.44 -9.51 16.16
CA THR A 165 15.27 -10.39 15.93
C THR A 165 14.83 -11.14 17.19
N THR A 166 15.61 -11.08 18.28
CA THR A 166 15.28 -11.67 19.57
C THR A 166 14.22 -10.88 20.34
N ASP A 167 13.61 -11.47 21.37
CA ASP A 167 12.55 -10.81 22.15
C ASP A 167 13.03 -9.50 22.84
N ASP A 168 14.29 -9.40 23.22
CA ASP A 168 14.87 -8.16 23.75
C ASP A 168 15.32 -7.20 22.63
N GLY A 169 15.91 -7.71 21.57
CA GLY A 169 16.35 -6.91 20.42
C GLY A 169 15.19 -6.17 19.76
N VAL A 170 13.99 -6.75 19.66
CA VAL A 170 12.81 -6.07 19.10
C VAL A 170 12.30 -4.89 19.93
N LYS A 171 12.56 -4.87 21.24
CA LYS A 171 12.23 -3.71 22.09
C LYS A 171 13.12 -2.53 21.78
N GLU A 172 14.41 -2.80 21.52
CA GLU A 172 15.36 -1.79 21.05
C GLU A 172 15.01 -1.30 19.65
N LEU A 173 14.78 -2.25 18.70
CA LEU A 173 14.43 -1.98 17.31
C LEU A 173 13.23 -1.06 17.17
N ALA A 174 12.22 -1.20 18.03
CA ALA A 174 11.00 -0.41 17.98
C ALA A 174 11.24 1.10 18.15
N ARG A 175 12.36 1.50 18.76
CA ARG A 175 12.72 2.89 19.03
C ARG A 175 14.01 3.33 18.33
N ARG A 176 14.95 2.42 18.12
CA ARG A 176 16.26 2.66 17.52
C ARG A 176 16.47 1.68 16.36
N PRO A 177 15.86 1.98 15.21
CA PRO A 177 15.97 1.11 14.05
C PRO A 177 17.39 1.05 13.53
N VAL A 178 17.86 -0.17 13.24
CA VAL A 178 19.10 -0.45 12.57
C VAL A 178 18.80 -1.27 11.32
N GLY A 179 18.92 -0.67 10.16
CA GLY A 179 18.70 -1.28 8.85
C GLY A 179 19.88 -1.10 7.94
N THR A 180 19.72 -1.47 6.68
CA THR A 180 20.71 -1.30 5.61
C THR A 180 20.29 -0.21 4.61
N GLY A 181 19.16 0.47 4.83
CA GLY A 181 18.51 1.35 3.88
C GLY A 181 19.24 2.64 3.58
N ALA A 182 18.70 3.39 2.62
CA ALA A 182 19.26 4.64 2.11
C ALA A 182 19.33 5.76 3.15
N TYR A 183 18.53 5.68 4.21
CA TYR A 183 18.48 6.66 5.28
C TYR A 183 18.55 5.96 6.64
N ARG A 184 19.15 6.65 7.63
CA ARG A 184 19.21 6.22 9.04
C ARG A 184 18.41 7.17 9.92
N LEU A 185 17.79 6.66 10.98
CA LEU A 185 17.12 7.48 11.97
C LEU A 185 18.13 8.28 12.79
N VAL A 186 17.88 9.58 12.94
CA VAL A 186 18.68 10.48 13.79
C VAL A 186 17.90 10.90 15.03
N GLU A 187 16.62 11.22 14.85
CA GLU A 187 15.78 11.73 15.92
C GLU A 187 14.33 11.28 15.72
N TRP A 188 13.67 10.94 16.80
CA TRP A 188 12.22 10.72 16.82
C TRP A 188 11.62 11.34 18.08
N VAL A 189 10.99 12.49 17.91
CA VAL A 189 10.20 13.16 18.94
C VAL A 189 8.74 12.87 18.66
N LYS A 190 8.12 12.07 19.53
CA LYS A 190 6.76 11.59 19.35
C LYS A 190 5.78 12.77 19.17
N ASP A 191 4.83 12.60 18.24
CA ASP A 191 3.80 13.59 17.87
C ASP A 191 4.35 14.93 17.32
N GLU A 192 5.67 15.06 17.12
CA GLU A 192 6.30 16.29 16.64
C GLU A 192 7.03 16.08 15.32
N ARG A 193 8.05 15.22 15.30
CA ARG A 193 8.85 14.96 14.12
C ARG A 193 9.67 13.67 14.21
N LEU A 194 9.99 13.16 13.06
CA LEU A 194 11.00 12.13 12.88
C LEU A 194 12.00 12.60 11.83
N VAL A 195 13.28 12.49 12.13
CA VAL A 195 14.38 12.96 11.27
C VAL A 195 15.25 11.79 10.84
N MET A 196 15.47 11.71 9.54
CA MET A 196 16.42 10.76 8.95
C MET A 196 17.50 11.50 8.17
N GLU A 197 18.69 10.94 8.15
CA GLU A 197 19.83 11.40 7.34
C GLU A 197 20.25 10.33 6.36
N ALA A 198 20.77 10.75 5.22
CA ALA A 198 21.24 9.84 4.19
C ALA A 198 22.39 8.96 4.72
N ASN A 199 22.26 7.67 4.52
CA ASN A 199 23.33 6.69 4.67
C ASN A 199 24.25 6.79 3.45
N ARG A 200 25.36 7.50 3.57
CA ARG A 200 26.27 7.76 2.44
C ARG A 200 26.90 6.48 1.89
N ASP A 201 26.96 5.42 2.68
CA ASP A 201 27.52 4.12 2.31
C ASP A 201 26.45 3.17 1.73
N TRP A 202 25.24 3.65 1.50
CA TRP A 202 24.18 2.80 0.94
C TRP A 202 24.54 2.31 -0.47
N TRP A 203 24.44 1.03 -0.67
CA TRP A 203 24.81 0.36 -1.92
C TRP A 203 24.03 0.87 -3.16
N GLY A 204 22.82 1.40 -2.96
CA GLY A 204 21.93 1.85 -4.04
C GLY A 204 22.26 3.25 -4.58
N TRP A 205 23.21 3.99 -4.02
CA TRP A 205 23.68 5.24 -4.61
C TRP A 205 24.50 5.07 -5.89
N GLU A 206 25.02 3.87 -6.13
CA GLU A 206 25.83 3.56 -7.33
C GLU A 206 26.97 4.57 -7.56
N GLY A 207 27.61 5.00 -6.48
CA GLY A 207 28.70 5.98 -6.51
C GLY A 207 28.26 7.43 -6.65
N LYS A 208 26.97 7.74 -6.67
CA LYS A 208 26.44 9.12 -6.69
C LYS A 208 26.16 9.60 -5.26
N PRO A 209 26.34 10.90 -4.96
CA PRO A 209 25.91 11.43 -3.67
C PRO A 209 24.39 11.45 -3.55
N PRO A 210 23.84 11.34 -2.34
CA PRO A 210 22.40 11.51 -2.12
C PRO A 210 21.97 12.93 -2.53
N ALA A 211 20.89 13.04 -3.31
CA ALA A 211 20.32 14.33 -3.70
C ALA A 211 19.61 15.04 -2.54
N ILE A 212 19.07 14.25 -1.61
CA ILE A 212 18.44 14.70 -0.35
C ILE A 212 19.29 14.13 0.79
N GLU A 213 19.91 14.98 1.58
CA GLU A 213 20.76 14.57 2.70
C GLU A 213 19.98 14.38 4.01
N ARG A 214 18.86 15.10 4.14
CA ARG A 214 18.03 15.06 5.36
C ARG A 214 16.55 15.07 5.01
N VAL A 215 15.76 14.25 5.68
CA VAL A 215 14.30 14.26 5.57
C VAL A 215 13.67 14.38 6.95
N VAL A 216 12.74 15.33 7.07
CA VAL A 216 11.93 15.55 8.26
C VAL A 216 10.52 15.08 7.97
N TRP A 217 10.03 14.12 8.76
CA TRP A 217 8.66 13.63 8.72
C TRP A 217 7.87 14.30 9.84
N LYS A 218 6.79 15.01 9.48
CA LYS A 218 5.92 15.70 10.44
C LYS A 218 4.52 15.09 10.44
N PRO A 219 4.00 14.64 11.60
CA PRO A 219 2.59 14.29 11.71
C PRO A 219 1.75 15.57 11.76
N ILE A 220 0.87 15.77 10.81
CA ILE A 220 -0.13 16.85 10.77
C ILE A 220 -1.47 16.20 10.47
N PRO A 221 -2.27 15.83 11.49
CA PRO A 221 -3.51 15.06 11.31
C PRO A 221 -4.55 15.77 10.45
N ASP A 222 -4.77 17.05 10.68
CA ASP A 222 -5.81 17.81 10.00
C ASP A 222 -5.38 18.22 8.59
N ASP A 223 -6.30 18.10 7.63
CA ASP A 223 -6.03 18.36 6.22
C ASP A 223 -5.68 19.84 5.98
N PHE A 224 -6.40 20.78 6.59
CA PHE A 224 -6.19 22.20 6.36
C PHE A 224 -4.80 22.70 6.83
N PRO A 225 -4.33 22.44 8.07
CA PRO A 225 -2.97 22.77 8.48
C PRO A 225 -1.91 22.11 7.60
N ARG A 226 -2.16 20.87 7.13
CA ARG A 226 -1.22 20.16 6.26
C ARG A 226 -1.09 20.84 4.88
N ILE A 227 -2.19 21.32 4.32
CA ILE A 227 -2.21 22.12 3.07
C ILE A 227 -1.46 23.44 3.27
N VAL A 228 -1.75 24.16 4.35
CA VAL A 228 -1.07 25.44 4.67
C VAL A 228 0.44 25.26 4.81
N ALA A 229 0.88 24.17 5.44
CA ALA A 229 2.31 23.85 5.56
C ALA A 229 2.98 23.69 4.18
N LEU A 230 2.29 23.05 3.20
CA LEU A 230 2.78 22.94 1.83
C LEU A 230 2.82 24.32 1.12
N GLU A 231 1.76 25.10 1.23
CA GLU A 231 1.66 26.43 0.57
C GLU A 231 2.69 27.42 1.10
N LYS A 232 3.04 27.33 2.40
CA LYS A 232 4.09 28.14 3.04
C LYS A 232 5.50 27.61 2.82
N GLY A 233 5.67 26.43 2.20
CA GLY A 233 6.98 25.78 2.03
C GLY A 233 7.55 25.16 3.30
N GLU A 234 6.74 24.96 4.33
CA GLU A 234 7.08 24.24 5.56
C GLU A 234 7.05 22.71 5.36
N ALA A 235 6.32 22.26 4.32
CA ALA A 235 6.33 20.89 3.82
C ALA A 235 6.61 20.87 2.32
N ASP A 236 7.28 19.81 1.85
CA ASP A 236 7.55 19.55 0.43
C ASP A 236 6.60 18.52 -0.19
N ILE A 237 6.12 17.61 0.63
CA ILE A 237 5.10 16.62 0.23
C ILE A 237 4.03 16.55 1.32
N ILE A 238 2.77 16.50 0.87
CA ILE A 238 1.62 16.12 1.69
C ILE A 238 0.85 14.98 1.02
N THR A 239 0.22 14.15 1.83
CA THR A 239 -0.68 13.08 1.38
C THR A 239 -2.12 13.39 1.78
N ASN A 240 -3.09 12.62 1.29
CA ASN A 240 -4.51 12.74 1.60
C ASN A 240 -5.05 14.15 1.28
N VAL A 241 -4.75 14.63 0.07
CA VAL A 241 -5.26 15.93 -0.40
C VAL A 241 -6.77 15.84 -0.65
N PRO A 242 -7.60 16.66 0.01
CA PRO A 242 -9.04 16.67 -0.23
C PRO A 242 -9.37 17.07 -1.68
N PRO A 243 -10.39 16.45 -2.31
CA PRO A 243 -10.74 16.70 -3.70
C PRO A 243 -11.03 18.17 -4.03
N ASP A 244 -11.67 18.89 -3.13
CA ASP A 244 -12.02 20.31 -3.26
C ASP A 244 -10.79 21.26 -3.22
N ARG A 245 -9.64 20.78 -2.76
CA ARG A 245 -8.38 21.53 -2.68
C ARG A 245 -7.42 21.26 -3.83
N MET A 246 -7.65 20.20 -4.60
CA MET A 246 -6.72 19.78 -5.66
C MET A 246 -6.49 20.84 -6.72
N ALA A 247 -7.55 21.52 -7.18
CA ALA A 247 -7.43 22.57 -8.20
C ALA A 247 -6.55 23.73 -7.73
N ALA A 248 -6.80 24.23 -6.52
CA ALA A 248 -6.03 25.33 -5.95
C ALA A 248 -4.53 24.99 -5.79
N LEU A 249 -4.21 23.77 -5.36
CA LEU A 249 -2.83 23.29 -5.24
C LEU A 249 -2.17 23.03 -6.60
N ALA A 250 -2.93 22.57 -7.61
CA ALA A 250 -2.41 22.38 -8.96
C ALA A 250 -1.98 23.70 -9.63
N ASP A 251 -2.77 24.75 -9.43
CA ASP A 251 -2.55 26.10 -9.99
C ASP A 251 -1.62 26.96 -9.12
N GLY A 252 -1.21 26.46 -7.94
CA GLY A 252 -0.36 27.18 -7.00
C GLY A 252 1.02 27.55 -7.58
N ARG A 253 1.54 28.72 -7.21
CA ARG A 253 2.87 29.18 -7.68
C ARG A 253 4.00 28.28 -7.18
N VAL A 254 3.89 27.78 -5.96
CA VAL A 254 4.92 26.98 -5.27
C VAL A 254 4.55 25.51 -5.14
N THR A 255 3.31 25.14 -5.50
CA THR A 255 2.75 23.80 -5.34
C THR A 255 2.36 23.18 -6.68
N LYS A 256 2.26 21.86 -6.72
CA LYS A 256 1.71 21.06 -7.82
C LYS A 256 1.02 19.82 -7.26
N ILE A 257 0.11 19.24 -8.04
CA ILE A 257 -0.49 17.94 -7.76
C ILE A 257 0.20 16.87 -8.61
N LEU A 258 0.55 15.76 -7.98
CA LEU A 258 0.99 14.55 -8.66
C LEU A 258 0.06 13.40 -8.29
N SER A 259 -0.23 12.54 -9.25
CA SER A 259 -1.14 11.42 -9.05
C SER A 259 -0.70 10.17 -9.80
N ALA A 260 -1.16 9.00 -9.34
CA ALA A 260 -0.98 7.71 -10.00
C ALA A 260 -2.18 6.79 -9.71
N PRO A 261 -2.53 5.85 -10.60
CA PRO A 261 -3.48 4.78 -10.27
C PRO A 261 -2.99 4.03 -9.03
N ALA A 262 -3.84 3.89 -8.01
CA ALA A 262 -3.47 3.26 -6.74
C ALA A 262 -3.61 1.74 -6.78
N THR A 263 -2.93 1.04 -5.89
CA THR A 263 -3.14 -0.38 -5.63
C THR A 263 -4.34 -0.65 -4.71
N ARG A 264 -5.20 0.35 -4.51
CA ARG A 264 -6.36 0.31 -3.62
C ARG A 264 -7.65 0.49 -4.41
N THR A 265 -8.68 -0.23 -4.01
CA THR A 265 -10.01 -0.15 -4.63
C THR A 265 -11.08 0.24 -3.61
N VAL A 266 -12.13 0.89 -4.09
CA VAL A 266 -13.35 1.18 -3.32
C VAL A 266 -14.42 0.19 -3.72
N THR A 267 -14.93 -0.56 -2.74
CA THR A 267 -15.81 -1.68 -3.00
C THR A 267 -16.64 -2.02 -1.75
N PHE A 268 -17.64 -2.87 -1.89
CA PHE A 268 -18.44 -3.34 -0.76
C PHE A 268 -18.50 -4.86 -0.73
N TRP A 269 -18.33 -5.46 0.43
CA TRP A 269 -18.81 -6.80 0.64
C TRP A 269 -20.34 -6.84 0.57
N ILE A 270 -20.86 -7.86 -0.08
CA ILE A 270 -22.30 -8.17 -0.13
C ILE A 270 -22.51 -9.49 0.60
N ASN A 271 -23.49 -9.54 1.49
CA ASN A 271 -23.94 -10.82 2.03
C ASN A 271 -24.91 -11.49 1.04
N THR A 272 -24.38 -12.39 0.22
CA THR A 272 -25.13 -13.09 -0.84
C THR A 272 -25.78 -14.39 -0.37
N THR A 273 -25.77 -14.69 0.93
CA THR A 273 -26.25 -15.97 1.46
C THR A 273 -27.77 -16.07 1.52
N GLN A 274 -28.47 -14.94 1.47
CA GLN A 274 -29.93 -14.86 1.59
C GLN A 274 -30.56 -13.83 0.62
N PRO A 275 -31.86 -14.02 0.24
CA PRO A 275 -32.58 -13.02 -0.52
C PRO A 275 -32.63 -11.65 0.18
N PRO A 276 -32.67 -10.52 -0.57
CA PRO A 276 -32.71 -10.48 -2.04
C PRO A 276 -31.34 -10.60 -2.69
N LEU A 277 -30.23 -10.45 -1.94
CA LEU A 277 -28.85 -10.35 -2.46
C LEU A 277 -28.27 -11.71 -2.92
N SER A 278 -28.93 -12.83 -2.61
CA SER A 278 -28.60 -14.14 -3.18
C SER A 278 -28.93 -14.26 -4.67
N ASP A 279 -29.87 -13.46 -5.19
CA ASP A 279 -30.20 -13.45 -6.61
C ASP A 279 -29.18 -12.57 -7.38
N LYS A 280 -28.53 -13.18 -8.36
CA LYS A 280 -27.56 -12.49 -9.22
C LYS A 280 -28.14 -11.26 -9.93
N ARG A 281 -29.40 -11.34 -10.39
CA ARG A 281 -30.07 -10.23 -11.09
C ARG A 281 -30.21 -9.01 -10.19
N VAL A 282 -30.46 -9.22 -8.90
CA VAL A 282 -30.50 -8.15 -7.90
C VAL A 282 -29.11 -7.52 -7.74
N ARG A 283 -28.04 -8.32 -7.64
CA ARG A 283 -26.68 -7.79 -7.55
C ARG A 283 -26.27 -7.02 -8.80
N GLN A 284 -26.66 -7.50 -9.98
CA GLN A 284 -26.44 -6.78 -11.24
C GLN A 284 -27.25 -5.47 -11.28
N ALA A 285 -28.49 -5.46 -10.78
CA ALA A 285 -29.32 -4.26 -10.71
C ALA A 285 -28.70 -3.17 -9.82
N LEU A 286 -28.02 -3.54 -8.73
CA LEU A 286 -27.24 -2.59 -7.92
C LEU A 286 -26.18 -1.86 -8.76
N HIS A 287 -25.45 -2.59 -9.63
CA HIS A 287 -24.43 -1.99 -10.49
C HIS A 287 -25.03 -1.11 -11.60
N TYR A 288 -26.04 -1.59 -12.31
CA TYR A 288 -26.70 -0.81 -13.37
C TYR A 288 -27.44 0.43 -12.83
N GLY A 289 -27.87 0.40 -11.57
CA GLY A 289 -28.56 1.51 -10.90
C GLY A 289 -27.65 2.64 -10.42
N LEU A 290 -26.34 2.55 -10.63
CA LEU A 290 -25.36 3.51 -10.09
C LEU A 290 -24.48 4.14 -11.18
N ASP A 291 -24.46 5.46 -11.26
CA ASP A 291 -23.52 6.20 -12.13
C ASP A 291 -22.19 6.42 -11.41
N VAL A 292 -21.30 5.43 -11.52
CA VAL A 292 -19.95 5.47 -10.91
C VAL A 292 -19.12 6.61 -11.47
N ASN A 293 -19.27 6.96 -12.76
CA ASN A 293 -18.54 8.08 -13.37
C ASN A 293 -18.97 9.43 -12.78
N ALA A 294 -20.28 9.63 -12.55
CA ALA A 294 -20.77 10.83 -11.88
C ALA A 294 -20.27 10.92 -10.43
N ILE A 295 -20.24 9.81 -9.70
CA ILE A 295 -19.68 9.74 -8.35
C ILE A 295 -18.21 10.16 -8.36
N ILE A 296 -17.38 9.56 -9.21
CA ILE A 296 -15.95 9.88 -9.32
C ILE A 296 -15.77 11.36 -9.67
N LYS A 297 -16.52 11.87 -10.65
CA LYS A 297 -16.40 13.26 -11.08
C LYS A 297 -16.77 14.25 -9.94
N ASN A 298 -17.89 14.01 -9.26
CA ASN A 298 -18.47 15.00 -8.37
C ASN A 298 -17.94 14.90 -6.93
N LEU A 299 -17.65 13.69 -6.43
CA LEU A 299 -17.17 13.51 -5.06
C LEU A 299 -15.64 13.40 -4.96
N TYR A 300 -14.96 12.98 -6.04
CA TYR A 300 -13.52 12.69 -6.02
C TYR A 300 -12.73 13.49 -7.06
N ALA A 301 -13.30 14.57 -7.61
CA ALA A 301 -12.64 15.44 -8.60
C ALA A 301 -12.03 14.67 -9.79
N GLY A 302 -12.64 13.55 -10.20
CA GLY A 302 -12.13 12.67 -11.25
C GLY A 302 -11.05 11.68 -10.79
N MET A 303 -10.69 11.66 -9.50
CA MET A 303 -9.61 10.82 -8.96
C MET A 303 -10.09 9.40 -8.65
N GLY A 304 -10.57 8.71 -9.68
CA GLY A 304 -10.99 7.31 -9.63
C GLY A 304 -11.06 6.72 -11.03
N LYS A 305 -10.97 5.39 -11.11
CA LYS A 305 -11.12 4.64 -12.37
C LYS A 305 -12.08 3.48 -12.12
N PRO A 306 -13.27 3.46 -12.76
CA PRO A 306 -14.17 2.32 -12.63
C PRO A 306 -13.46 1.02 -13.01
N PHE A 307 -13.72 -0.07 -12.28
CA PHE A 307 -13.10 -1.37 -12.54
C PHE A 307 -14.13 -2.50 -12.43
N SER A 308 -13.75 -3.68 -12.88
CA SER A 308 -14.58 -4.88 -12.80
C SER A 308 -13.75 -6.15 -12.77
N GLY A 309 -14.35 -7.27 -12.32
CA GLY A 309 -13.66 -8.54 -12.18
C GLY A 309 -12.81 -8.67 -10.92
N GLY A 310 -12.94 -7.71 -9.99
CA GLY A 310 -12.36 -7.79 -8.65
C GLY A 310 -10.89 -7.37 -8.52
N LEU A 311 -10.20 -7.01 -9.61
CA LEU A 311 -8.79 -6.64 -9.62
C LEU A 311 -8.56 -5.23 -10.15
N ALA A 312 -7.67 -4.49 -9.50
CA ALA A 312 -7.10 -3.27 -10.04
C ALA A 312 -6.16 -3.59 -11.23
N ASP A 313 -5.94 -2.61 -12.11
CA ASP A 313 -5.06 -2.79 -13.28
C ASP A 313 -3.56 -2.95 -12.93
N THR A 314 -3.21 -2.71 -11.68
CA THR A 314 -1.89 -2.94 -11.11
C THR A 314 -1.63 -4.40 -10.72
N ASP A 315 -2.67 -5.25 -10.67
CA ASP A 315 -2.57 -6.62 -10.18
C ASP A 315 -2.26 -7.61 -11.30
N PHE A 316 -1.36 -8.55 -11.02
CA PHE A 316 -1.21 -9.73 -11.88
C PHE A 316 -2.52 -10.54 -11.90
N GLY A 317 -2.99 -10.88 -13.08
CA GLY A 317 -4.29 -11.53 -13.28
C GLY A 317 -5.42 -10.56 -13.64
N TYR A 318 -5.17 -9.24 -13.64
CA TYR A 318 -6.12 -8.27 -14.16
C TYR A 318 -6.53 -8.63 -15.60
N ASN A 319 -7.83 -8.62 -15.86
CA ASN A 319 -8.39 -8.92 -17.17
C ASN A 319 -8.92 -7.64 -17.85
N PRO A 320 -8.19 -7.06 -18.81
CA PRO A 320 -8.59 -5.82 -19.47
C PRO A 320 -9.82 -5.96 -20.39
N ALA A 321 -10.26 -7.19 -20.69
CA ALA A 321 -11.47 -7.45 -21.46
C ALA A 321 -12.75 -7.16 -20.66
N LEU A 322 -12.69 -7.29 -19.33
CA LEU A 322 -13.81 -7.03 -18.44
C LEU A 322 -14.05 -5.52 -18.31
N LYS A 323 -15.25 -5.09 -18.70
CA LYS A 323 -15.64 -3.68 -18.58
C LYS A 323 -16.57 -3.49 -17.39
N PRO A 324 -16.46 -2.36 -16.66
CA PRO A 324 -17.46 -2.00 -15.66
C PRO A 324 -18.86 -1.99 -16.25
N TYR A 325 -19.85 -2.34 -15.44
CA TYR A 325 -21.26 -2.25 -15.87
C TYR A 325 -21.59 -0.78 -16.14
N PRO A 326 -22.24 -0.46 -17.26
CA PRO A 326 -22.67 0.91 -17.55
C PRO A 326 -23.83 1.31 -16.65
N PHE A 327 -24.02 2.60 -16.43
CA PHE A 327 -25.23 3.12 -15.80
C PHE A 327 -26.42 2.93 -16.72
N ASP A 328 -27.38 2.06 -16.33
CA ASP A 328 -28.61 1.78 -17.03
C ASP A 328 -29.75 1.55 -16.04
N PRO A 329 -30.41 2.63 -15.56
CA PRO A 329 -31.47 2.53 -14.57
C PRO A 329 -32.73 1.80 -15.10
N ALA A 330 -32.95 1.75 -16.42
CA ALA A 330 -34.05 1.00 -17.00
C ALA A 330 -33.80 -0.50 -16.90
N LEU A 331 -32.56 -0.95 -17.23
CA LEU A 331 -32.14 -2.33 -17.05
C LEU A 331 -32.15 -2.74 -15.56
N ALA A 332 -31.70 -1.86 -14.66
CA ALA A 332 -31.77 -2.12 -13.23
C ALA A 332 -33.19 -2.43 -12.76
N LYS A 333 -34.17 -1.60 -13.13
CA LYS A 333 -35.60 -1.83 -12.82
C LYS A 333 -36.11 -3.14 -13.42
N ARG A 334 -35.77 -3.45 -14.67
CA ARG A 334 -36.17 -4.69 -15.33
C ARG A 334 -35.60 -5.92 -14.61
N LEU A 335 -34.31 -5.92 -14.24
CA LEU A 335 -33.69 -7.02 -13.51
C LEU A 335 -34.33 -7.23 -12.14
N LEU A 336 -34.70 -6.16 -11.41
CA LEU A 336 -35.46 -6.28 -10.16
C LEU A 336 -36.82 -6.90 -10.38
N ALA A 337 -37.57 -6.50 -11.43
CA ALA A 337 -38.87 -7.08 -11.76
C ALA A 337 -38.73 -8.56 -12.13
N GLU A 338 -37.77 -8.95 -12.96
CA GLU A 338 -37.46 -10.33 -13.33
C GLU A 338 -37.06 -11.19 -12.12
N ALA A 339 -36.44 -10.59 -11.10
CA ALA A 339 -36.18 -11.22 -9.82
C ALA A 339 -37.37 -11.30 -8.87
N GLY A 340 -38.59 -10.92 -9.32
CA GLY A 340 -39.80 -10.87 -8.50
C GLY A 340 -39.79 -9.72 -7.48
N ARG A 341 -39.08 -8.65 -7.77
CA ARG A 341 -38.89 -7.48 -6.88
C ARG A 341 -39.35 -6.17 -7.52
N ALA A 342 -40.40 -6.20 -8.32
CA ALA A 342 -40.96 -5.00 -8.97
C ALA A 342 -41.36 -3.89 -7.97
N GLY A 343 -41.72 -4.25 -6.72
CA GLY A 343 -41.96 -3.30 -5.62
C GLY A 343 -40.68 -2.73 -4.96
N GLY A 344 -39.51 -3.11 -5.48
CA GLY A 344 -38.23 -2.70 -4.95
C GLY A 344 -37.66 -3.62 -3.86
N ILE A 345 -36.51 -3.23 -3.33
CA ILE A 345 -35.78 -3.95 -2.28
C ILE A 345 -35.26 -2.98 -1.22
N ASP A 346 -35.03 -3.52 -0.02
CA ASP A 346 -34.35 -2.81 1.07
C ASP A 346 -32.94 -3.38 1.25
N VAL A 347 -31.95 -2.50 1.39
CA VAL A 347 -30.55 -2.84 1.69
C VAL A 347 -30.00 -1.93 2.78
N THR A 348 -28.96 -2.37 3.46
CA THR A 348 -28.25 -1.52 4.44
C THR A 348 -26.80 -1.33 4.02
N LEU A 349 -26.36 -0.08 3.93
CA LEU A 349 -24.99 0.32 3.65
C LEU A 349 -24.25 0.55 4.96
N TYR A 350 -23.27 -0.27 5.26
CA TYR A 350 -22.42 -0.15 6.45
C TYR A 350 -21.09 0.50 6.07
N ALA A 351 -20.63 1.47 6.87
CA ALA A 351 -19.28 2.00 6.78
C ALA A 351 -18.73 2.37 8.16
N GLY A 352 -17.42 2.21 8.35
CA GLY A 352 -16.72 2.82 9.47
C GLY A 352 -16.42 4.28 9.14
N SER A 353 -16.68 5.20 10.06
CA SER A 353 -16.35 6.62 9.88
C SER A 353 -14.85 6.79 9.66
N GLY A 354 -14.45 7.47 8.58
CA GLY A 354 -13.05 7.65 8.18
C GLY A 354 -12.44 6.45 7.43
N THR A 355 -13.27 5.54 6.89
CA THR A 355 -12.78 4.47 6.01
C THR A 355 -12.06 5.03 4.78
N MET A 356 -12.57 6.13 4.24
CA MET A 356 -11.98 6.90 3.14
C MET A 356 -12.49 8.33 3.13
N VAL A 357 -11.87 9.18 2.32
CA VAL A 357 -12.36 10.55 2.09
C VAL A 357 -13.78 10.50 1.53
N ASN A 358 -14.68 11.34 2.06
CA ASN A 358 -16.08 11.44 1.63
C ASN A 358 -16.92 10.17 1.78
N ASP A 359 -16.55 9.23 2.66
CA ASP A 359 -17.26 7.96 2.84
C ASP A 359 -18.76 8.13 3.10
N LYS A 360 -19.17 9.05 3.99
CA LYS A 360 -20.57 9.34 4.26
C LYS A 360 -21.29 9.87 3.02
N PHE A 361 -20.71 10.86 2.33
CA PHE A 361 -21.30 11.44 1.11
C PHE A 361 -21.39 10.42 -0.03
N LEU A 362 -20.44 9.49 -0.10
CA LEU A 362 -20.52 8.37 -1.03
C LEU A 362 -21.78 7.52 -0.78
N LEU A 363 -22.01 7.11 0.47
CA LEU A 363 -23.17 6.28 0.82
C LEU A 363 -24.48 7.03 0.58
N GLU A 364 -24.57 8.31 0.93
CA GLU A 364 -25.74 9.17 0.68
C GLU A 364 -26.04 9.27 -0.83
N THR A 365 -24.99 9.53 -1.63
CA THR A 365 -25.12 9.63 -3.09
C THR A 365 -25.57 8.30 -3.71
N MET A 366 -25.03 7.17 -3.24
CA MET A 366 -25.47 5.84 -3.69
C MET A 366 -26.93 5.59 -3.35
N ALA A 367 -27.37 5.90 -2.13
CA ALA A 367 -28.75 5.74 -1.69
C ALA A 367 -29.72 6.57 -2.57
N ASP A 368 -29.38 7.82 -2.87
CA ASP A 368 -30.20 8.69 -3.72
C ASP A 368 -30.31 8.18 -5.16
N MET A 369 -29.23 7.66 -5.73
CA MET A 369 -29.26 7.07 -7.08
C MET A 369 -30.09 5.78 -7.10
N TRP A 370 -29.91 4.91 -6.13
CA TRP A 370 -30.61 3.64 -6.02
C TRP A 370 -32.10 3.80 -5.75
N ALA A 371 -32.50 4.83 -4.98
CA ALA A 371 -33.92 5.14 -4.77
C ALA A 371 -34.68 5.33 -6.08
N LYS A 372 -34.05 5.90 -7.11
CA LYS A 372 -34.66 6.13 -8.43
C LYS A 372 -34.96 4.84 -9.20
N VAL A 373 -34.36 3.73 -8.80
CA VAL A 373 -34.57 2.41 -9.41
C VAL A 373 -35.32 1.43 -8.48
N GLY A 374 -35.80 1.89 -7.33
CA GLY A 374 -36.57 1.08 -6.39
C GLY A 374 -35.72 0.34 -5.36
N ILE A 375 -34.44 0.73 -5.17
CA ILE A 375 -33.58 0.19 -4.12
C ILE A 375 -33.51 1.21 -2.98
N ARG A 376 -34.08 0.85 -1.82
CA ARG A 376 -34.11 1.70 -0.62
C ARG A 376 -32.93 1.32 0.27
N ALA A 377 -31.95 2.22 0.37
CA ALA A 377 -30.75 2.00 1.15
C ALA A 377 -30.82 2.72 2.51
N LYS A 378 -30.71 1.97 3.61
CA LYS A 378 -30.46 2.52 4.94
C LYS A 378 -28.96 2.68 5.14
N LEU A 379 -28.52 3.80 5.74
CA LEU A 379 -27.12 4.06 6.04
C LEU A 379 -26.84 3.79 7.52
N GLU A 380 -25.77 3.03 7.77
CA GLU A 380 -25.28 2.70 9.11
C GLU A 380 -23.77 3.06 9.21
N MET A 381 -23.52 4.31 9.64
CA MET A 381 -22.17 4.74 9.98
C MET A 381 -21.83 4.24 11.37
N MET A 382 -20.70 3.58 11.52
CA MET A 382 -20.25 2.99 12.78
C MET A 382 -18.85 3.44 13.16
N GLU A 383 -18.50 3.26 14.41
CA GLU A 383 -17.15 3.46 14.91
C GLU A 383 -16.20 2.40 14.28
N MET A 384 -14.95 2.79 14.00
CA MET A 384 -14.00 1.97 13.24
C MET A 384 -13.71 0.62 13.91
N GLY A 385 -13.64 0.59 15.25
CA GLY A 385 -13.45 -0.66 16.00
C GLY A 385 -14.65 -1.60 15.88
N ALA A 386 -15.89 -1.07 15.84
CA ALA A 386 -17.09 -1.88 15.62
C ALA A 386 -17.10 -2.48 14.20
N ARG A 387 -16.74 -1.67 13.18
CA ARG A 387 -16.56 -2.16 11.81
C ARG A 387 -15.49 -3.26 11.76
N GLN A 388 -14.35 -3.08 12.43
CA GLN A 388 -13.28 -4.06 12.44
C GLN A 388 -13.71 -5.37 13.11
N ARG A 389 -14.48 -5.31 14.21
CA ARG A 389 -15.07 -6.51 14.83
C ARG A 389 -16.01 -7.24 13.86
N MET A 390 -16.95 -6.51 13.21
CA MET A 390 -17.85 -7.09 12.22
C MET A 390 -17.09 -7.80 11.08
N ASN A 391 -15.98 -7.22 10.62
CA ASN A 391 -15.10 -7.83 9.63
C ASN A 391 -14.46 -9.12 10.14
N ASN A 392 -13.85 -9.08 11.33
CA ASN A 392 -13.10 -10.21 11.89
C ASN A 392 -14.03 -11.37 12.25
N GLU A 393 -15.19 -11.06 12.81
CA GLU A 393 -16.21 -12.05 13.20
C GLU A 393 -17.07 -12.49 12.02
N ARG A 394 -16.96 -11.81 10.86
CA ARG A 394 -17.72 -12.10 9.65
C ARG A 394 -19.22 -12.09 9.89
N THR A 395 -19.70 -11.04 10.54
CA THR A 395 -21.11 -10.90 11.00
C THR A 395 -21.93 -9.88 10.20
N LEU A 396 -21.54 -9.59 8.94
CA LEU A 396 -22.35 -8.71 8.07
C LEU A 396 -23.77 -9.28 7.93
N PRO A 397 -24.81 -8.52 8.35
CA PRO A 397 -26.18 -9.00 8.30
C PRO A 397 -26.66 -9.32 6.88
N PRO A 398 -27.74 -10.15 6.72
CA PRO A 398 -28.49 -10.23 5.48
C PRO A 398 -28.90 -8.83 5.01
N HIS A 399 -29.00 -8.64 3.70
CA HIS A 399 -29.26 -7.33 3.05
C HIS A 399 -28.15 -6.28 3.26
N GLY A 400 -27.02 -6.66 3.89
CA GLY A 400 -25.91 -5.77 4.19
C GLY A 400 -24.92 -5.65 3.04
N LEU A 401 -24.51 -4.40 2.79
CA LEU A 401 -23.34 -4.07 1.98
C LEU A 401 -22.36 -3.28 2.86
N MET A 402 -21.12 -3.73 3.00
CA MET A 402 -20.14 -3.06 3.83
C MET A 402 -19.04 -2.43 2.98
N LEU A 403 -18.88 -1.12 3.12
CA LEU A 403 -17.79 -0.38 2.49
C LEU A 403 -16.44 -0.90 2.98
N ILE A 404 -15.61 -1.32 2.04
CA ILE A 404 -14.22 -1.67 2.27
C ILE A 404 -13.33 -0.96 1.25
N ASN A 405 -12.08 -0.76 1.64
CA ASN A 405 -11.08 -0.11 0.81
C ASN A 405 -9.79 -0.96 0.83
N PRO A 406 -9.83 -2.16 0.21
CA PRO A 406 -8.72 -3.09 0.25
C PRO A 406 -7.57 -2.61 -0.62
N GLN A 407 -6.34 -2.76 -0.10
CA GLN A 407 -5.12 -2.57 -0.87
C GLN A 407 -4.56 -3.91 -1.33
N SER A 408 -4.18 -4.00 -2.60
CA SER A 408 -3.37 -5.09 -3.11
C SER A 408 -1.91 -4.90 -2.68
N THR A 409 -1.47 -5.71 -1.73
CA THR A 409 -0.10 -5.64 -1.21
C THR A 409 0.85 -6.57 -1.95
N LEU A 410 0.33 -7.61 -2.58
CA LEU A 410 1.10 -8.58 -3.36
C LEU A 410 1.10 -8.27 -4.87
N LEU A 411 0.28 -7.31 -5.31
CA LEU A 411 0.09 -6.97 -6.73
C LEU A 411 -0.27 -8.21 -7.57
N ASP A 412 -1.11 -9.07 -7.01
CA ASP A 412 -1.46 -10.37 -7.58
C ASP A 412 -2.88 -10.78 -7.16
N ALA A 413 -3.56 -11.50 -8.03
CA ALA A 413 -4.91 -12.01 -7.78
C ALA A 413 -4.99 -12.84 -6.48
N ASP A 414 -3.96 -13.60 -6.12
CA ASP A 414 -3.91 -14.33 -4.85
C ASP A 414 -4.04 -13.39 -3.65
N GLY A 415 -3.31 -12.27 -3.65
CA GLY A 415 -3.36 -11.29 -2.57
C GLY A 415 -4.69 -10.54 -2.46
N SER A 416 -5.40 -10.38 -3.57
CA SER A 416 -6.67 -9.67 -3.64
C SER A 416 -7.87 -10.62 -3.63
N LEU A 417 -8.06 -11.43 -4.67
CA LEU A 417 -9.27 -12.25 -4.83
C LEU A 417 -9.34 -13.40 -3.83
N TRP A 418 -8.24 -14.13 -3.61
CA TRP A 418 -8.25 -15.23 -2.63
C TRP A 418 -8.58 -14.70 -1.24
N ARG A 419 -7.91 -13.63 -0.82
CA ARG A 419 -8.15 -13.03 0.49
C ARG A 419 -9.59 -12.57 0.68
N LEU A 420 -10.22 -12.04 -0.37
CA LEU A 420 -11.56 -11.43 -0.28
C LEU A 420 -12.69 -12.44 -0.49
N PHE A 421 -12.49 -13.49 -1.29
CA PHE A 421 -13.58 -14.37 -1.73
C PHE A 421 -13.41 -15.84 -1.39
N HIS A 422 -12.18 -16.31 -1.11
CA HIS A 422 -11.98 -17.72 -0.73
C HIS A 422 -12.63 -17.99 0.63
N PRO A 423 -13.24 -19.18 0.89
CA PRO A 423 -13.88 -19.52 2.17
C PRO A 423 -12.99 -19.30 3.40
N ASN A 424 -11.69 -19.50 3.26
CA ASN A 424 -10.69 -19.23 4.29
C ASN A 424 -10.21 -17.75 4.32
N GLY A 425 -10.65 -16.92 3.37
CA GLY A 425 -10.41 -15.47 3.34
C GLY A 425 -11.42 -14.68 4.17
N PHE A 426 -11.36 -13.35 4.11
CA PHE A 426 -12.23 -12.49 4.92
C PHE A 426 -13.71 -12.56 4.52
N GLY A 427 -14.02 -12.43 3.21
CA GLY A 427 -15.39 -12.31 2.70
C GLY A 427 -15.99 -13.61 2.18
N GLY A 428 -15.22 -14.68 2.06
CA GLY A 428 -15.63 -15.89 1.36
C GLY A 428 -16.87 -16.60 1.92
N LYS A 429 -17.13 -16.47 3.23
CA LYS A 429 -18.36 -17.04 3.82
C LYS A 429 -19.65 -16.37 3.30
N TYR A 430 -19.57 -15.18 2.73
CA TYR A 430 -20.73 -14.47 2.19
C TYR A 430 -21.08 -14.90 0.76
N TRP A 431 -20.21 -15.68 0.12
CA TRP A 431 -20.44 -16.21 -1.25
C TRP A 431 -20.23 -17.72 -1.35
N ALA A 432 -19.80 -18.41 -0.30
CA ALA A 432 -19.58 -19.84 -0.30
C ALA A 432 -20.89 -20.61 -0.57
N GLY A 433 -20.83 -21.68 -1.37
CA GLY A 433 -21.88 -22.67 -1.47
C GLY A 433 -22.62 -22.75 -2.81
N ASN A 434 -22.54 -21.77 -3.72
CA ASN A 434 -23.09 -21.91 -5.08
C ASN A 434 -22.03 -22.47 -6.05
N GLN A 435 -22.48 -23.05 -7.19
CA GLN A 435 -21.55 -23.67 -8.17
C GLN A 435 -20.51 -22.70 -8.73
N PRO A 436 -20.85 -21.46 -9.14
CA PRO A 436 -19.84 -20.51 -9.60
C PRO A 436 -18.79 -20.17 -8.55
N GLY A 437 -19.21 -20.05 -7.29
CA GLY A 437 -18.29 -19.82 -6.17
C GLY A 437 -17.31 -20.98 -5.97
N GLN A 438 -17.78 -22.23 -6.06
CA GLN A 438 -16.92 -23.41 -5.99
C GLN A 438 -15.88 -23.43 -7.12
N ARG A 439 -16.32 -23.18 -8.36
CA ARG A 439 -15.40 -23.09 -9.52
C ARG A 439 -14.36 -21.99 -9.35
N PHE A 440 -14.78 -20.85 -8.87
CA PHE A 440 -13.85 -19.76 -8.52
C PHE A 440 -12.79 -20.20 -7.50
N HIS A 441 -13.20 -20.93 -6.44
CA HIS A 441 -12.28 -21.41 -5.40
C HIS A 441 -11.23 -22.37 -5.98
N GLU A 442 -11.66 -23.30 -6.84
CA GLU A 442 -10.75 -24.25 -7.53
C GLU A 442 -9.71 -23.53 -8.38
N LEU A 443 -10.15 -22.51 -9.15
CA LEU A 443 -9.26 -21.71 -9.98
C LEU A 443 -8.24 -20.93 -9.14
N MET A 444 -8.69 -20.34 -8.04
CA MET A 444 -7.81 -19.62 -7.12
C MET A 444 -6.77 -20.54 -6.47
N GLU A 445 -7.17 -21.72 -5.98
CA GLU A 445 -6.24 -22.70 -5.42
C GLU A 445 -5.24 -23.22 -6.46
N GLN A 446 -5.68 -23.50 -7.68
CA GLN A 446 -4.78 -23.90 -8.77
C GLN A 446 -3.79 -22.77 -9.11
N GLY A 447 -4.26 -21.54 -9.29
CA GLY A 447 -3.44 -20.38 -9.60
C GLY A 447 -2.40 -20.06 -8.52
N ARG A 448 -2.76 -20.29 -7.27
CA ARG A 448 -1.93 -20.05 -6.08
C ARG A 448 -0.63 -20.87 -6.07
N TYR A 449 -0.65 -22.09 -6.61
CA TYR A 449 0.48 -23.02 -6.60
C TYR A 449 1.07 -23.30 -8.00
N THR A 450 0.59 -22.63 -9.04
CA THR A 450 1.11 -22.76 -10.39
C THR A 450 2.29 -21.81 -10.62
N LEU A 451 3.49 -22.34 -10.89
CA LEU A 451 4.68 -21.53 -11.15
C LEU A 451 4.68 -20.88 -12.54
N ASP A 452 4.05 -21.50 -13.53
CA ASP A 452 3.96 -20.95 -14.90
C ASP A 452 3.07 -19.70 -14.95
N PRO A 453 3.62 -18.51 -15.27
CA PRO A 453 2.86 -17.28 -15.30
C PRO A 453 1.75 -17.25 -16.36
N ALA A 454 1.94 -17.94 -17.50
CA ALA A 454 0.96 -17.96 -18.58
C ALA A 454 -0.28 -18.78 -18.14
N LYS A 455 -0.05 -19.95 -17.56
CA LYS A 455 -1.12 -20.78 -16.99
C LYS A 455 -1.84 -20.07 -15.85
N ARG A 456 -1.12 -19.37 -14.95
CA ARG A 456 -1.73 -18.56 -13.88
C ARG A 456 -2.64 -17.48 -14.45
N ARG A 457 -2.21 -16.77 -15.50
CA ARG A 457 -3.05 -15.74 -16.15
C ARG A 457 -4.35 -16.33 -16.69
N GLN A 458 -4.32 -17.53 -17.29
CA GLN A 458 -5.52 -18.20 -17.79
C GLN A 458 -6.49 -18.55 -16.64
N LEU A 459 -5.97 -19.13 -15.55
CA LEU A 459 -6.77 -19.47 -14.38
C LEU A 459 -7.42 -18.20 -13.77
N TYR A 460 -6.67 -17.14 -13.64
CA TYR A 460 -7.18 -15.89 -13.06
C TYR A 460 -8.10 -15.13 -14.03
N ALA A 461 -7.91 -15.26 -15.35
CA ALA A 461 -8.85 -14.70 -16.32
C ALA A 461 -10.24 -15.36 -16.20
N GLU A 462 -10.31 -16.68 -16.01
CA GLU A 462 -11.57 -17.40 -15.75
C GLU A 462 -12.15 -17.00 -14.39
N ALA A 463 -11.33 -16.92 -13.33
CA ALA A 463 -11.78 -16.53 -12.00
C ALA A 463 -12.35 -15.09 -11.98
N THR A 464 -11.68 -14.13 -12.63
CA THR A 464 -12.16 -12.75 -12.73
C THR A 464 -13.44 -12.62 -13.57
N GLN A 465 -13.61 -13.48 -14.60
CA GLN A 465 -14.85 -13.55 -15.36
C GLN A 465 -16.03 -14.00 -14.49
N ILE A 466 -15.82 -15.01 -13.64
CA ILE A 466 -16.85 -15.44 -12.68
C ILE A 466 -17.22 -14.31 -11.71
N VAL A 467 -16.24 -13.59 -11.16
CA VAL A 467 -16.48 -12.43 -10.29
C VAL A 467 -17.26 -11.34 -11.03
N HIS A 468 -16.90 -11.08 -12.30
CA HIS A 468 -17.60 -10.11 -13.13
C HIS A 468 -19.07 -10.49 -13.36
N ASP A 469 -19.36 -11.75 -13.67
CA ASP A 469 -20.69 -12.21 -14.02
C ASP A 469 -21.59 -12.39 -12.79
N GLU A 470 -21.04 -12.92 -11.70
CA GLU A 470 -21.77 -13.25 -10.48
C GLU A 470 -21.93 -12.06 -9.53
N LYS A 471 -21.07 -11.04 -9.64
CA LYS A 471 -21.10 -9.87 -8.77
C LYS A 471 -21.20 -10.22 -7.27
N PRO A 472 -20.30 -11.05 -6.72
CA PRO A 472 -20.37 -11.46 -5.32
C PRO A 472 -20.05 -10.31 -4.35
N TRP A 473 -19.52 -9.22 -4.85
CA TRP A 473 -19.35 -7.96 -4.14
C TRP A 473 -19.74 -6.78 -5.03
N PHE A 474 -19.73 -5.57 -4.46
CA PHE A 474 -20.10 -4.38 -5.19
C PHE A 474 -18.83 -3.55 -5.50
N GLU A 475 -18.45 -3.51 -6.76
CA GLU A 475 -17.26 -2.83 -7.27
C GLU A 475 -17.62 -1.39 -7.64
N LEU A 476 -16.82 -0.44 -7.21
CA LEU A 476 -16.97 0.96 -7.60
C LEU A 476 -15.81 1.42 -8.48
N PHE A 477 -14.69 1.76 -7.86
CA PHE A 477 -13.55 2.28 -8.59
C PHE A 477 -12.22 1.94 -7.91
N GLN A 478 -11.17 1.87 -8.71
CA GLN A 478 -9.79 1.93 -8.26
C GLN A 478 -9.48 3.38 -7.93
N GLU A 479 -8.88 3.63 -6.78
CA GLU A 479 -8.44 4.96 -6.36
C GLU A 479 -7.30 5.47 -7.26
N ILE A 480 -7.19 6.79 -7.33
CA ILE A 480 -6.01 7.48 -7.81
C ILE A 480 -5.37 8.12 -6.58
N VAL A 481 -4.14 7.71 -6.25
CA VAL A 481 -3.39 8.35 -5.17
C VAL A 481 -2.99 9.76 -5.58
N VAL A 482 -3.12 10.70 -4.67
CA VAL A 482 -2.85 12.13 -4.90
C VAL A 482 -1.88 12.65 -3.86
N TYR A 483 -0.88 13.39 -4.34
CA TYR A 483 0.11 14.09 -3.53
C TYR A 483 0.10 15.57 -3.83
N GLY A 484 0.07 16.42 -2.80
CA GLY A 484 0.45 17.82 -2.91
C GLY A 484 1.97 17.93 -2.77
N VAL A 485 2.62 18.58 -3.72
CA VAL A 485 4.09 18.57 -3.82
C VAL A 485 4.60 19.99 -4.08
N ALA A 486 5.67 20.41 -3.37
CA ALA A 486 6.37 21.63 -3.67
C ALA A 486 6.98 21.58 -5.08
N ARG A 487 6.87 22.66 -5.88
CA ARG A 487 7.41 22.67 -7.25
C ARG A 487 8.91 22.45 -7.32
N ARG A 488 9.64 22.83 -6.26
CA ARG A 488 11.09 22.59 -6.16
C ARG A 488 11.47 21.11 -6.07
N LEU A 489 10.53 20.23 -5.73
CA LEU A 489 10.80 18.80 -5.57
C LEU A 489 10.43 18.04 -6.84
N HIS A 490 11.39 17.25 -7.37
CA HIS A 490 11.16 16.25 -8.39
C HIS A 490 10.84 14.91 -7.69
N PHE A 491 9.58 14.52 -7.80
CA PHE A 491 9.02 13.30 -7.26
C PHE A 491 8.07 12.71 -8.29
N LYS A 492 8.08 11.39 -8.45
CA LYS A 492 7.10 10.68 -9.28
C LYS A 492 6.11 9.97 -8.34
N ALA A 493 4.82 10.25 -8.50
CA ALA A 493 3.78 9.57 -7.75
C ALA A 493 3.84 8.05 -7.96
N ARG A 494 3.82 7.29 -6.86
CA ARG A 494 3.87 5.84 -6.86
C ARG A 494 2.50 5.24 -6.54
N SER A 495 2.11 4.22 -7.28
CA SER A 495 0.84 3.51 -7.10
C SER A 495 0.73 2.77 -5.77
N ASP A 496 1.87 2.42 -5.16
CA ASP A 496 1.96 1.67 -3.90
C ASP A 496 1.99 2.56 -2.63
N TYR A 497 1.74 3.87 -2.79
CA TYR A 497 1.77 4.89 -1.71
C TYR A 497 3.13 5.08 -1.03
N ARG A 498 4.21 4.52 -1.57
CA ARG A 498 5.54 4.61 -0.96
C ARG A 498 6.22 5.93 -1.30
N LEU A 499 6.76 6.58 -0.28
CA LEU A 499 7.58 7.78 -0.39
C LEU A 499 9.05 7.39 -0.20
N ILE A 500 9.70 6.98 -1.29
CA ILE A 500 11.11 6.55 -1.31
C ILE A 500 11.96 7.78 -1.57
N VAL A 501 12.57 8.33 -0.51
CA VAL A 501 13.31 9.60 -0.59
C VAL A 501 14.52 9.50 -1.50
N ALA A 502 15.17 8.32 -1.59
CA ALA A 502 16.28 8.07 -2.50
C ALA A 502 15.93 8.23 -4.00
N GLU A 503 14.63 8.22 -4.35
CA GLU A 503 14.15 8.44 -5.73
C GLU A 503 13.79 9.91 -6.00
N MET A 504 13.98 10.82 -5.03
CA MET A 504 13.60 12.23 -5.11
C MET A 504 14.82 13.11 -5.36
N THR A 505 14.61 14.25 -6.04
CA THR A 505 15.64 15.28 -6.25
C THR A 505 15.06 16.67 -6.13
N LEU A 506 15.88 17.67 -5.83
CA LEU A 506 15.47 19.07 -5.85
C LEU A 506 15.74 19.71 -7.21
N ALA A 507 14.87 20.61 -7.65
CA ALA A 507 15.17 21.51 -8.77
C ALA A 507 16.41 22.35 -8.43
N ARG A 508 17.32 22.49 -9.40
CA ARG A 508 18.50 23.34 -9.27
C ARG A 508 18.14 24.79 -9.37
#